data_a5921d873bea564dd0c8e2d97319dcfd
#
_entry.id   a5921d873bea564dd0c8e2d97319dcfd
#
_cell.length_a   1.000
_cell.length_b   1.000
_cell.length_c   1.000
_cell.angle_alpha   90.00
_cell.angle_beta   90.00
_cell.angle_gamma   90.00
#
_symmetry.space_group_name_H-M   'P 1'
#
loop_
_entity.id
_entity.type
_entity.pdbx_description
1 polymer ?
#
loop_
_entity_poly.entity_id
_entity_poly.type
_entity_poly.pdbx_seq_one_letter_code
_entity_poly.pdbx_strand_id
1 'polypeptide(L)'
;GTFGPDVAHMNLHKTFCIPHGGGGPGVGPIGIKKHLAPYLPGSPVVPAAGGAETVGAVSAAPWGSASILPISWAYIAMMGGEGLMRATQIAILNANYVAKRLAGYYDCLYTGKHGLVAHECIIDTRPLKDDFGITVDDIAKRLIDYGFHAPTMSWPVAGTLMVEPTESEPKEELDRFVEAMIAIAE
;
A
#
# COMPACT_ATOMS: atom_id res chain seq x y z
N GLY A 1 -10.80 2.12 19.21
CA GLY A 1 -10.03 0.93 19.23
C GLY A 1 -8.90 0.91 20.26
N THR A 2 -8.18 -0.17 20.27
CA THR A 2 -7.12 -0.45 21.26
C THR A 2 -6.04 0.63 21.31
N PHE A 3 -5.71 1.23 20.17
CA PHE A 3 -4.70 2.30 20.10
C PHE A 3 -5.19 3.67 20.56
N GLY A 4 -6.49 3.84 20.74
CA GLY A 4 -7.10 5.05 21.28
C GLY A 4 -7.08 6.31 20.41
N PRO A 5 -6.93 6.28 19.07
CA PRO A 5 -7.00 7.48 18.25
C PRO A 5 -8.39 8.11 18.32
N ASP A 6 -8.49 9.41 18.15
CA ASP A 6 -9.76 10.11 18.08
C ASP A 6 -10.40 9.99 16.69
N VAL A 7 -9.57 9.84 15.66
CA VAL A 7 -9.97 9.60 14.27
C VAL A 7 -9.10 8.48 13.70
N ALA A 8 -9.70 7.56 12.96
CA ALA A 8 -9.00 6.52 12.19
C ALA A 8 -9.57 6.47 10.77
N HIS A 9 -8.72 6.65 9.77
CA HIS A 9 -9.04 6.45 8.37
C HIS A 9 -8.55 5.09 7.90
N MET A 10 -9.36 4.39 7.12
CA MET A 10 -9.02 3.07 6.57
C MET A 10 -9.05 3.09 5.04
N ASN A 11 -7.95 2.67 4.43
CA ASN A 11 -7.86 2.48 2.98
C ASN A 11 -8.29 1.06 2.61
N LEU A 12 -9.53 0.88 2.16
CA LEU A 12 -10.04 -0.44 1.80
C LEU A 12 -9.36 -1.03 0.56
N HIS A 13 -8.79 -0.20 -0.31
CA HIS A 13 -8.01 -0.64 -1.48
C HIS A 13 -6.61 -1.17 -1.15
N LYS A 14 -6.28 -1.27 0.12
CA LYS A 14 -5.04 -1.90 0.61
C LYS A 14 -5.38 -3.27 1.20
N THR A 15 -5.44 -3.40 2.51
CA THR A 15 -5.69 -4.69 3.18
C THR A 15 -7.04 -5.34 2.83
N PHE A 16 -8.06 -4.57 2.46
CA PHE A 16 -9.43 -5.06 2.27
C PHE A 16 -9.88 -5.17 0.80
N CYS A 17 -8.94 -5.22 -0.12
CA CYS A 17 -8.99 -5.66 -1.51
C CYS A 17 -10.04 -5.00 -2.44
N ILE A 18 -10.54 -3.81 -2.14
CA ILE A 18 -11.34 -3.10 -3.16
C ILE A 18 -10.45 -2.60 -4.30
N PRO A 19 -11.00 -2.34 -5.49
CA PRO A 19 -10.25 -1.76 -6.59
C PRO A 19 -9.61 -0.43 -6.22
N HIS A 20 -8.38 -0.22 -6.69
CA HIS A 20 -7.64 1.05 -6.61
C HIS A 20 -7.11 1.42 -7.99
N GLY A 21 -6.59 2.62 -8.13
CA GLY A 21 -5.94 3.08 -9.37
C GLY A 21 -6.90 3.33 -10.52
N GLY A 22 -6.41 3.98 -11.56
CA GLY A 22 -7.18 4.28 -12.76
C GLY A 22 -8.48 5.06 -12.55
N GLY A 23 -8.68 5.68 -11.38
CA GLY A 23 -9.90 6.39 -11.03
C GLY A 23 -11.06 5.49 -10.62
N GLY A 24 -10.77 4.30 -10.10
CA GLY A 24 -11.79 3.39 -9.56
C GLY A 24 -12.63 4.04 -8.45
N PRO A 25 -13.82 3.45 -8.15
CA PRO A 25 -14.71 3.96 -7.13
C PRO A 25 -14.02 4.00 -5.76
N GLY A 26 -14.14 5.11 -5.04
CA GLY A 26 -13.49 5.34 -3.78
C GLY A 26 -14.43 5.22 -2.59
N VAL A 27 -13.99 4.52 -1.54
CA VAL A 27 -14.59 4.57 -0.22
C VAL A 27 -13.49 4.38 0.83
N GLY A 28 -13.49 5.25 1.83
CA GLY A 28 -12.54 5.19 2.94
C GLY A 28 -13.30 5.37 4.24
N PRO A 29 -13.64 4.27 4.96
CA PRO A 29 -14.29 4.38 6.24
C PRO A 29 -13.48 5.21 7.22
N ILE A 30 -14.17 6.08 7.96
CA ILE A 30 -13.58 6.89 9.02
C ILE A 30 -14.26 6.51 10.34
N GLY A 31 -13.48 5.97 11.26
CA GLY A 31 -13.92 5.77 12.65
C GLY A 31 -13.56 6.99 13.48
N ILE A 32 -14.52 7.48 14.27
CA ILE A 32 -14.31 8.61 15.17
C ILE A 32 -14.75 8.31 16.59
N LYS A 33 -14.18 9.00 17.58
CA LYS A 33 -14.70 9.00 18.94
C LYS A 33 -15.99 9.82 19.05
N LYS A 34 -16.83 9.49 20.03
CA LYS A 34 -18.17 10.07 20.23
C LYS A 34 -18.18 11.60 20.30
N HIS A 35 -17.16 12.21 20.89
CA HIS A 35 -17.10 13.67 21.02
C HIS A 35 -16.96 14.42 19.69
N LEU A 36 -16.53 13.73 18.62
CA LEU A 36 -16.42 14.28 17.27
C LEU A 36 -17.68 14.06 16.41
N ALA A 37 -18.60 13.22 16.84
CA ALA A 37 -19.80 12.90 16.09
C ALA A 37 -20.66 14.12 15.71
N PRO A 38 -20.82 15.16 16.57
CA PRO A 38 -21.57 16.35 16.21
C PRO A 38 -21.00 17.11 14.98
N TYR A 39 -19.71 16.98 14.70
CA TYR A 39 -19.01 17.72 13.65
C TYR A 39 -18.84 16.96 12.35
N LEU A 40 -19.45 15.76 12.23
CA LEU A 40 -19.37 14.98 10.99
C LEU A 40 -19.90 15.79 9.79
N PRO A 41 -19.24 15.67 8.63
CA PRO A 41 -19.70 16.31 7.40
C PRO A 41 -21.10 15.90 7.02
N GLY A 42 -21.93 16.88 6.66
CA GLY A 42 -23.30 16.67 6.24
C GLY A 42 -23.43 16.51 4.73
N SER A 43 -24.68 16.43 4.27
CA SER A 43 -25.03 16.46 2.86
C SER A 43 -26.34 17.20 2.66
N PRO A 44 -26.45 18.11 1.67
CA PRO A 44 -27.68 18.84 1.41
C PRO A 44 -28.82 17.96 0.87
N VAL A 45 -28.48 16.77 0.34
CA VAL A 45 -29.45 15.86 -0.29
C VAL A 45 -29.64 14.55 0.50
N VAL A 46 -28.86 14.31 1.54
CA VAL A 46 -28.96 13.11 2.39
C VAL A 46 -29.13 13.53 3.85
N PRO A 47 -30.38 13.64 4.34
CA PRO A 47 -30.66 14.13 5.70
C PRO A 47 -30.02 13.29 6.82
N ALA A 48 -29.73 12.00 6.54
CA ALA A 48 -29.09 11.09 7.51
C ALA A 48 -27.57 11.31 7.61
N ALA A 49 -26.97 12.13 6.76
CA ALA A 49 -25.54 12.44 6.83
C ALA A 49 -25.29 13.65 7.74
N GLY A 50 -24.22 13.58 8.51
CA GLY A 50 -23.75 14.68 9.34
C GLY A 50 -24.15 14.59 10.81
N GLY A 51 -23.50 15.44 11.59
CA GLY A 51 -23.79 15.66 13.00
C GLY A 51 -24.62 16.92 13.25
N ALA A 52 -24.97 17.17 14.49
CA ALA A 52 -25.80 18.33 14.91
C ALA A 52 -25.10 19.69 14.63
N GLU A 53 -23.77 19.70 14.62
CA GLU A 53 -22.91 20.88 14.38
C GLU A 53 -22.09 20.69 13.11
N THR A 54 -22.70 20.10 12.07
CA THR A 54 -22.00 19.74 10.84
C THR A 54 -21.32 20.94 10.18
N VAL A 55 -20.13 20.73 9.63
CA VAL A 55 -19.40 21.74 8.84
C VAL A 55 -19.89 21.84 7.39
N GLY A 56 -20.92 21.08 7.01
CA GLY A 56 -21.44 20.99 5.66
C GLY A 56 -20.87 19.82 4.86
N ALA A 57 -21.12 19.81 3.56
CA ALA A 57 -20.66 18.74 2.69
C ALA A 57 -19.18 18.90 2.33
N VAL A 58 -18.40 17.83 2.46
CA VAL A 58 -16.99 17.76 2.00
C VAL A 58 -16.83 16.91 0.75
N SER A 59 -17.86 16.18 0.35
CA SER A 59 -17.90 15.40 -0.89
C SER A 59 -19.33 15.32 -1.43
N ALA A 60 -19.46 15.07 -2.74
CA ALA A 60 -20.78 14.90 -3.38
C ALA A 60 -21.50 13.64 -2.87
N ALA A 61 -20.77 12.58 -2.55
CA ALA A 61 -21.31 11.32 -2.05
C ALA A 61 -20.86 11.11 -0.60
N PRO A 62 -21.75 11.30 0.41
CA PRO A 62 -21.35 11.22 1.83
C PRO A 62 -20.90 9.83 2.28
N TRP A 63 -21.33 8.78 1.58
CA TRP A 63 -20.91 7.40 1.84
C TRP A 63 -19.83 6.88 0.87
N GLY A 64 -19.26 7.73 0.03
CA GLY A 64 -18.38 7.32 -1.05
C GLY A 64 -19.09 6.37 -2.03
N SER A 65 -18.34 5.52 -2.71
CA SER A 65 -18.87 4.50 -3.63
C SER A 65 -19.26 3.24 -2.85
N ALA A 66 -20.33 3.32 -2.07
CA ALA A 66 -20.72 2.26 -1.14
C ALA A 66 -21.01 0.90 -1.81
N SER A 67 -21.29 0.87 -3.11
CA SER A 67 -21.53 -0.37 -3.88
C SER A 67 -20.34 -1.33 -3.92
N ILE A 68 -19.12 -0.86 -3.61
CA ILE A 68 -17.92 -1.72 -3.55
C ILE A 68 -17.69 -2.36 -2.18
N LEU A 69 -18.41 -1.96 -1.15
CA LEU A 69 -18.29 -2.52 0.22
C LEU A 69 -18.54 -4.05 0.28
N PRO A 70 -19.43 -4.65 -0.53
CA PRO A 70 -19.57 -6.10 -0.61
C PRO A 70 -18.28 -6.85 -0.93
N ILE A 71 -17.33 -6.25 -1.65
CA ILE A 71 -16.03 -6.85 -1.95
C ILE A 71 -15.23 -7.02 -0.65
N SER A 72 -15.07 -5.96 0.14
CA SER A 72 -14.39 -6.05 1.44
C SER A 72 -15.14 -6.96 2.41
N TRP A 73 -16.46 -6.92 2.41
CA TRP A 73 -17.27 -7.80 3.26
C TRP A 73 -17.02 -9.27 2.92
N ALA A 74 -17.08 -9.64 1.63
CA ALA A 74 -16.84 -11.00 1.17
C ALA A 74 -15.40 -11.46 1.51
N TYR A 75 -14.42 -10.61 1.26
CA TYR A 75 -13.02 -10.88 1.60
C TYR A 75 -12.83 -11.17 3.10
N ILE A 76 -13.38 -10.31 3.97
CA ILE A 76 -13.31 -10.50 5.42
C ILE A 76 -14.05 -11.77 5.84
N ALA A 77 -15.22 -12.05 5.26
CA ALA A 77 -16.00 -13.25 5.57
C ALA A 77 -15.27 -14.53 5.15
N MET A 78 -14.57 -14.52 4.01
CA MET A 78 -13.79 -15.66 3.51
C MET A 78 -12.52 -15.89 4.33
N MET A 79 -11.80 -14.82 4.67
CA MET A 79 -10.50 -14.90 5.37
C MET A 79 -10.65 -15.14 6.87
N GLY A 80 -11.66 -14.57 7.47
CA GLY A 80 -11.78 -14.51 8.93
C GLY A 80 -10.65 -13.74 9.61
N GLY A 81 -10.68 -13.65 10.93
CA GLY A 81 -9.64 -12.93 11.68
C GLY A 81 -8.24 -13.57 11.56
N GLU A 82 -8.18 -14.88 11.57
CA GLU A 82 -6.92 -15.63 11.41
C GLU A 82 -6.32 -15.46 10.01
N GLY A 83 -7.15 -15.55 8.96
CA GLY A 83 -6.69 -15.35 7.59
C GLY A 83 -6.16 -13.95 7.35
N LEU A 84 -6.83 -12.91 7.84
CA LEU A 84 -6.38 -11.52 7.73
C LEU A 84 -5.06 -11.30 8.48
N MET A 85 -4.90 -11.88 9.66
CA MET A 85 -3.64 -11.83 10.40
C MET A 85 -2.52 -12.55 9.62
N ARG A 86 -2.81 -13.73 9.08
CA ARG A 86 -1.87 -14.51 8.27
C ARG A 86 -1.43 -13.76 7.02
N ALA A 87 -2.37 -13.15 6.30
CA ALA A 87 -2.09 -12.32 5.12
C ALA A 87 -1.10 -11.20 5.47
N THR A 88 -1.33 -10.47 6.56
CA THR A 88 -0.42 -9.41 7.03
C THR A 88 0.97 -9.95 7.36
N GLN A 89 1.06 -11.09 8.03
CA GLN A 89 2.34 -11.75 8.35
C GLN A 89 3.11 -12.14 7.09
N ILE A 90 2.43 -12.69 6.08
CA ILE A 90 3.04 -13.06 4.80
C ILE A 90 3.49 -11.82 4.03
N ALA A 91 2.71 -10.74 4.00
CA ALA A 91 3.12 -9.49 3.36
C ALA A 91 4.43 -8.95 3.95
N ILE A 92 4.55 -8.93 5.27
CA ILE A 92 5.78 -8.51 5.96
C ILE A 92 6.94 -9.49 5.66
N LEU A 93 6.68 -10.79 5.67
CA LEU A 93 7.70 -11.80 5.34
C LEU A 93 8.22 -11.62 3.92
N ASN A 94 7.33 -11.45 2.93
CA ASN A 94 7.67 -11.28 1.53
C ASN A 94 8.53 -10.03 1.30
N ALA A 95 8.17 -8.88 1.88
CA ALA A 95 8.97 -7.67 1.77
C ALA A 95 10.38 -7.84 2.36
N ASN A 96 10.49 -8.48 3.52
CA ASN A 96 11.78 -8.79 4.15
C ASN A 96 12.59 -9.82 3.35
N TYR A 97 11.93 -10.80 2.73
CA TYR A 97 12.58 -11.75 1.84
C TYR A 97 13.22 -11.05 0.65
N VAL A 98 12.48 -10.19 -0.05
CA VAL A 98 12.99 -9.40 -1.18
C VAL A 98 14.15 -8.50 -0.74
N ALA A 99 13.99 -7.73 0.33
CA ALA A 99 15.03 -6.85 0.85
C ALA A 99 16.31 -7.64 1.20
N LYS A 100 16.18 -8.81 1.83
CA LYS A 100 17.32 -9.66 2.18
C LYS A 100 18.01 -10.26 0.97
N ARG A 101 17.25 -10.69 -0.03
CA ARG A 101 17.79 -11.29 -1.25
C ARG A 101 18.52 -10.26 -2.14
N LEU A 102 18.08 -9.01 -2.13
CA LEU A 102 18.70 -7.92 -2.88
C LEU A 102 19.90 -7.30 -2.15
N ALA A 103 20.09 -7.61 -0.86
CA ALA A 103 21.22 -7.09 -0.09
C ALA A 103 22.56 -7.50 -0.73
N GLY A 104 23.42 -6.51 -0.97
CA GLY A 104 24.69 -6.70 -1.69
C GLY A 104 24.66 -6.23 -3.15
N TYR A 105 23.49 -6.07 -3.73
CA TYR A 105 23.28 -5.45 -5.05
C TYR A 105 22.64 -4.08 -4.93
N TYR A 106 21.70 -3.95 -4.01
CA TYR A 106 20.98 -2.71 -3.71
C TYR A 106 20.84 -2.54 -2.19
N ASP A 107 20.99 -1.32 -1.73
CA ASP A 107 20.70 -0.97 -0.35
C ASP A 107 19.19 -0.79 -0.13
N CYS A 108 18.71 -1.23 1.02
CA CYS A 108 17.39 -0.85 1.52
C CYS A 108 17.51 0.44 2.31
N LEU A 109 16.93 1.55 1.81
CA LEU A 109 17.15 2.88 2.34
C LEU A 109 16.64 3.06 3.77
N TYR A 110 15.52 2.42 4.10
CA TYR A 110 14.92 2.51 5.43
C TYR A 110 14.66 1.14 6.01
N THR A 111 15.21 0.92 7.20
CA THR A 111 14.96 -0.29 8.00
C THR A 111 14.61 0.08 9.44
N GLY A 112 13.91 -0.80 10.10
CA GLY A 112 13.66 -0.71 11.52
C GLY A 112 14.88 -1.09 12.36
N LYS A 113 14.70 -1.10 13.68
CA LYS A 113 15.75 -1.31 14.69
C LYS A 113 16.60 -2.59 14.51
N HIS A 114 16.06 -3.62 13.85
CA HIS A 114 16.74 -4.90 13.64
C HIS A 114 17.07 -5.15 12.16
N GLY A 115 17.11 -4.12 11.33
CA GLY A 115 17.36 -4.25 9.91
C GLY A 115 16.20 -4.86 9.12
N LEU A 116 14.99 -4.90 9.71
CA LEU A 116 13.79 -5.41 9.08
C LEU A 116 12.93 -4.28 8.54
N VAL A 117 12.16 -4.58 7.49
CA VAL A 117 11.16 -3.68 6.90
C VAL A 117 9.74 -4.12 7.29
N ALA A 118 8.75 -3.28 7.04
CA ALA A 118 7.34 -3.61 7.21
C ALA A 118 6.84 -4.43 6.00
N HIS A 119 5.74 -4.04 5.37
CA HIS A 119 5.15 -4.72 4.20
C HIS A 119 5.73 -4.26 2.86
N GLU A 120 6.61 -3.27 2.89
CA GLU A 120 7.29 -2.70 1.72
C GLU A 120 8.75 -2.42 2.03
N CYS A 121 9.60 -2.37 1.02
CA CYS A 121 11.00 -1.96 1.14
C CYS A 121 11.34 -0.89 0.10
N ILE A 122 12.15 0.07 0.51
CA ILE A 122 12.62 1.16 -0.34
C ILE A 122 14.02 0.82 -0.83
N ILE A 123 14.11 0.42 -2.08
CA ILE A 123 15.36 0.01 -2.73
C ILE A 123 16.04 1.23 -3.33
N ASP A 124 17.28 1.48 -2.91
CA ASP A 124 18.07 2.62 -3.37
C ASP A 124 18.79 2.26 -4.68
N THR A 125 18.44 2.97 -5.77
CA THR A 125 19.07 2.80 -7.08
C THR A 125 20.02 3.95 -7.43
N ARG A 126 20.18 4.93 -6.56
CA ARG A 126 21.01 6.11 -6.81
C ARG A 126 22.48 5.79 -7.07
N PRO A 127 23.09 4.80 -6.39
CA PRO A 127 24.48 4.42 -6.71
C PRO A 127 24.67 4.00 -8.16
N LEU A 128 23.73 3.30 -8.78
CA LEU A 128 23.82 2.92 -10.20
C LEU A 128 23.78 4.14 -11.12
N LYS A 129 23.04 5.17 -10.75
CA LYS A 129 23.03 6.44 -11.49
C LYS A 129 24.35 7.18 -11.35
N ASP A 130 24.88 7.26 -10.13
CA ASP A 130 26.10 8.01 -9.83
C ASP A 130 27.34 7.35 -10.46
N ASP A 131 27.42 6.03 -10.44
CA ASP A 131 28.59 5.28 -10.93
C ASP A 131 28.51 4.94 -12.43
N PHE A 132 27.31 4.67 -12.96
CA PHE A 132 27.11 4.13 -14.31
C PHE A 132 26.14 4.94 -15.18
N GLY A 133 25.49 5.97 -14.63
CA GLY A 133 24.49 6.77 -15.33
C GLY A 133 23.13 6.08 -15.51
N ILE A 134 22.91 4.90 -14.90
CA ILE A 134 21.67 4.13 -14.99
C ILE A 134 20.65 4.70 -14.02
N THR A 135 19.58 5.27 -14.56
CA THR A 135 18.53 5.91 -13.76
C THR A 135 17.49 4.91 -13.27
N VAL A 136 16.69 5.30 -12.27
CA VAL A 136 15.54 4.48 -11.81
C VAL A 136 14.54 4.24 -12.94
N ASP A 137 14.38 5.18 -13.87
CA ASP A 137 13.53 5.03 -15.06
C ASP A 137 14.06 3.93 -16.01
N ASP A 138 15.38 3.83 -16.18
CA ASP A 138 16.00 2.78 -17.00
C ASP A 138 15.77 1.40 -16.35
N ILE A 139 15.94 1.30 -15.04
CA ILE A 139 15.66 0.07 -14.27
C ILE A 139 14.18 -0.32 -14.41
N ALA A 140 13.27 0.64 -14.27
CA ALA A 140 11.85 0.40 -14.40
C ALA A 140 11.46 -0.11 -15.80
N LYS A 141 12.01 0.50 -16.85
CA LYS A 141 11.82 0.04 -18.23
C LYS A 141 12.42 -1.36 -18.47
N ARG A 142 13.58 -1.61 -17.90
CA ARG A 142 14.22 -2.93 -18.02
C ARG A 142 13.44 -4.02 -17.30
N LEU A 143 12.79 -3.70 -16.16
CA LEU A 143 11.86 -4.63 -15.49
C LEU A 143 10.68 -5.01 -16.39
N ILE A 144 10.20 -4.10 -17.25
CA ILE A 144 9.14 -4.41 -18.24
C ILE A 144 9.61 -5.48 -19.22
N ASP A 145 10.88 -5.44 -19.66
CA ASP A 145 11.46 -6.49 -20.53
C ASP A 145 11.50 -7.86 -19.84
N TYR A 146 11.64 -7.89 -18.51
CA TYR A 146 11.51 -9.10 -17.69
C TYR A 146 10.06 -9.50 -17.38
N GLY A 147 9.08 -8.74 -17.90
CA GLY A 147 7.66 -9.00 -17.73
C GLY A 147 7.09 -8.53 -16.39
N PHE A 148 7.71 -7.54 -15.75
CA PHE A 148 7.21 -6.92 -14.53
C PHE A 148 6.62 -5.55 -14.80
N HIS A 149 5.49 -5.26 -14.16
CA HIS A 149 5.09 -3.88 -13.95
C HIS A 149 5.99 -3.29 -12.86
N ALA A 150 6.76 -2.25 -13.21
CA ALA A 150 7.73 -1.69 -12.28
C ALA A 150 7.08 -1.21 -10.97
N PRO A 151 7.76 -1.37 -9.83
CA PRO A 151 7.34 -0.79 -8.58
C PRO A 151 7.22 0.74 -8.63
N THR A 152 6.57 1.34 -7.65
CA THR A 152 6.48 2.80 -7.53
C THR A 152 7.87 3.42 -7.51
N MET A 153 8.12 4.33 -8.46
CA MET A 153 9.41 5.00 -8.60
C MET A 153 9.46 6.32 -7.83
N SER A 154 10.65 6.65 -7.33
CA SER A 154 10.97 7.97 -6.76
C SER A 154 10.02 8.39 -5.63
N TRP A 155 9.59 7.44 -4.84
CA TRP A 155 8.80 7.64 -3.65
C TRP A 155 9.22 6.68 -2.52
N PRO A 156 9.43 7.16 -1.27
CA PRO A 156 9.32 8.56 -0.82
C PRO A 156 10.53 9.43 -1.20
N VAL A 157 11.56 8.86 -1.78
CA VAL A 157 12.81 9.53 -2.15
C VAL A 157 13.06 9.40 -3.65
N ALA A 158 13.47 10.48 -4.30
CA ALA A 158 13.84 10.44 -5.72
C ALA A 158 14.97 9.44 -5.98
N GLY A 159 14.85 8.65 -7.06
CA GLY A 159 15.83 7.63 -7.42
C GLY A 159 15.75 6.37 -6.56
N THR A 160 14.57 6.02 -6.06
CA THR A 160 14.32 4.76 -5.35
C THR A 160 13.16 3.99 -5.98
N LEU A 161 13.06 2.70 -5.65
CA LEU A 161 11.91 1.85 -5.97
C LEU A 161 11.25 1.42 -4.66
N MET A 162 9.94 1.64 -4.54
CA MET A 162 9.15 1.14 -3.42
C MET A 162 8.54 -0.21 -3.81
N VAL A 163 9.08 -1.29 -3.26
CA VAL A 163 8.67 -2.66 -3.56
C VAL A 163 7.71 -3.14 -2.49
N GLU A 164 6.49 -3.45 -2.89
CA GLU A 164 5.42 -3.97 -2.03
C GLU A 164 4.90 -5.28 -2.62
N PRO A 165 5.47 -6.45 -2.25
CA PRO A 165 5.08 -7.73 -2.85
C PRO A 165 3.71 -8.21 -2.37
N THR A 166 3.18 -7.68 -1.30
CA THR A 166 1.94 -8.10 -0.63
C THR A 166 1.97 -9.57 -0.17
N GLU A 167 0.83 -10.11 0.21
CA GLU A 167 0.66 -11.54 0.52
C GLU A 167 0.31 -12.39 -0.70
N SER A 168 -0.04 -11.75 -1.82
CA SER A 168 -0.58 -12.43 -2.99
C SER A 168 0.48 -13.00 -3.94
N GLU A 169 1.72 -12.52 -3.84
CA GLU A 169 2.79 -13.04 -4.69
C GLU A 169 3.36 -14.36 -4.16
N PRO A 170 3.39 -15.43 -4.97
CA PRO A 170 4.03 -16.68 -4.60
C PRO A 170 5.56 -16.53 -4.58
N LYS A 171 6.23 -17.43 -3.86
CA LYS A 171 7.69 -17.38 -3.70
C LYS A 171 8.44 -17.40 -5.04
N GLU A 172 7.96 -18.17 -6.00
CA GLU A 172 8.56 -18.26 -7.34
C GLU A 172 8.54 -16.92 -8.06
N GLU A 173 7.50 -16.13 -7.88
CA GLU A 173 7.41 -14.79 -8.47
C GLU A 173 8.33 -13.80 -7.76
N LEU A 174 8.47 -13.91 -6.44
CA LEU A 174 9.45 -13.13 -5.68
C LEU A 174 10.88 -13.46 -6.11
N ASP A 175 11.19 -14.74 -6.31
CA ASP A 175 12.50 -15.19 -6.81
C ASP A 175 12.78 -14.62 -8.20
N ARG A 176 11.81 -14.72 -9.12
CA ARG A 176 11.91 -14.18 -10.48
C ARG A 176 12.14 -12.67 -10.49
N PHE A 177 11.44 -11.93 -9.62
CA PHE A 177 11.65 -10.49 -9.45
C PHE A 177 13.07 -10.17 -8.94
N VAL A 178 13.50 -10.87 -7.90
CA VAL A 178 14.85 -10.70 -7.33
C VAL A 178 15.93 -10.99 -8.36
N GLU A 179 15.80 -12.08 -9.13
CA GLU A 179 16.74 -12.45 -10.18
C GLU A 179 16.81 -11.40 -11.29
N ALA A 180 15.65 -10.85 -11.69
CA ALA A 180 15.61 -9.75 -12.66
C ALA A 180 16.32 -8.50 -12.13
N MET A 181 16.09 -8.13 -10.87
CA MET A 181 16.76 -6.98 -10.24
C MET A 181 18.27 -7.19 -10.14
N ILE A 182 18.72 -8.39 -9.78
CA ILE A 182 20.15 -8.72 -9.73
C ILE A 182 20.77 -8.62 -11.13
N ALA A 183 20.14 -9.22 -12.14
CA ALA A 183 20.63 -9.16 -13.52
C ALA A 183 20.65 -7.74 -14.11
N ILE A 184 19.89 -6.80 -13.55
CA ILE A 184 19.96 -5.38 -13.93
C ILE A 184 21.14 -4.67 -13.25
N ALA A 185 21.56 -5.14 -12.07
CA ALA A 185 22.69 -4.58 -11.33
C ALA A 185 24.05 -5.06 -11.86
N GLU A 186 24.12 -6.25 -12.48
CA GLU A 186 25.32 -6.87 -13.09
C GLU A 186 25.58 -6.36 -14.52
#